data_5064de2a45011b57e2a1d9c3d55d440a
#
_entry.id   5064de2a45011b57e2a1d9c3d55d440a
#
_cell.length_a   1.000
_cell.length_b   1.000
_cell.length_c   1.000
_cell.angle_alpha   90.00
_cell.angle_beta   90.00
_cell.angle_gamma   90.00
#
_symmetry.space_group_name_H-M   'P 1'
#
loop_
_entity.id
_entity.type
_entity.pdbx_description
1 polymer ?
#
loop_
_entity_poly.entity_id
_entity_poly.type
_entity_poly.pdbx_seq_one_letter_code
_entity_poly.pdbx_strand_id
1 'polypeptide(L)'
;MVLHSNETFERVFLNEPVDLYIVQEAGSHVKVHVINLSDPSDKSDSSDISNTITIEQVGEGCTTELYGLAYLRGEERVTIETHVHHKVGGGTSNQLVKFVLDDHARGHFIGDLRIAPDAQHTEAHQTNRNLLLSDDAEMRTQPQLEIYADDVQATHGASTGQLDETALFYMQQRGISRQKARQLLVDAFMREVLKGAQNTDRSLCSLTEYGSIMS
;
A
#
# COMPACT_ATOMS: atom_id res chain seq x y z
N MET A 1 4.70 5.50 -19.14
CA MET A 1 5.76 6.52 -19.34
C MET A 1 7.13 5.86 -19.27
N VAL A 2 8.16 6.50 -19.84
CA VAL A 2 9.57 6.06 -19.66
C VAL A 2 10.22 7.05 -18.70
N LEU A 3 10.94 6.53 -17.71
CA LEU A 3 11.75 7.30 -16.78
C LEU A 3 13.21 7.06 -17.17
N HIS A 4 13.88 8.12 -17.66
CA HIS A 4 15.23 8.01 -18.16
C HIS A 4 16.27 7.84 -17.06
N SER A 5 17.49 7.51 -17.46
CA SER A 5 18.56 7.17 -16.51
C SER A 5 18.80 8.28 -15.48
N ASN A 6 18.85 7.87 -14.18
CA ASN A 6 19.02 8.72 -13.01
C ASN A 6 17.89 9.74 -12.77
N GLU A 7 16.75 9.63 -13.45
CA GLU A 7 15.57 10.44 -13.15
C GLU A 7 14.81 9.90 -11.93
N THR A 8 14.08 10.81 -11.30
CA THR A 8 13.19 10.47 -10.16
C THR A 8 11.75 10.83 -10.50
N PHE A 9 10.84 9.92 -10.21
CA PHE A 9 9.40 10.13 -10.28
C PHE A 9 8.79 9.87 -8.92
N GLU A 10 8.18 10.90 -8.32
CA GLU A 10 7.46 10.77 -7.06
C GLU A 10 6.04 11.30 -7.23
N ARG A 11 5.03 10.52 -6.83
CA ARG A 11 3.62 10.94 -6.90
C ARG A 11 2.74 10.29 -5.85
N VAL A 12 1.76 11.05 -5.39
CA VAL A 12 0.65 10.57 -4.56
C VAL A 12 -0.65 10.67 -5.36
N PHE A 13 -1.40 9.59 -5.40
CA PHE A 13 -2.76 9.51 -5.92
C PHE A 13 -3.71 9.36 -4.74
N LEU A 14 -4.70 10.24 -4.62
CA LEU A 14 -5.64 10.26 -3.50
C LEU A 14 -7.08 10.16 -4.02
N ASN A 15 -7.78 9.10 -3.62
CA ASN A 15 -9.19 8.85 -3.94
C ASN A 15 -9.51 8.92 -5.46
N GLU A 16 -8.57 8.53 -6.28
CA GLU A 16 -8.72 8.48 -7.73
C GLU A 16 -8.29 7.10 -8.26
N PRO A 17 -8.95 6.57 -9.30
CA PRO A 17 -8.48 5.35 -9.95
C PRO A 17 -7.15 5.59 -10.65
N VAL A 18 -6.24 4.62 -10.53
CA VAL A 18 -4.89 4.71 -11.09
C VAL A 18 -4.67 3.59 -12.10
N ASP A 19 -4.22 3.96 -13.30
CA ASP A 19 -3.64 3.05 -14.28
C ASP A 19 -2.29 3.60 -14.71
N LEU A 20 -1.22 3.10 -14.10
CA LEU A 20 0.13 3.64 -14.22
C LEU A 20 1.08 2.56 -14.75
N TYR A 21 1.71 2.85 -15.89
CA TYR A 21 2.77 2.02 -16.45
C TYR A 21 4.07 2.83 -16.57
N ILE A 22 5.14 2.35 -15.92
CA ILE A 22 6.46 3.00 -15.91
C ILE A 22 7.53 2.00 -16.36
N VAL A 23 8.40 2.45 -17.27
CA VAL A 23 9.63 1.75 -17.64
C VAL A 23 10.79 2.55 -17.06
N GLN A 24 11.61 1.91 -16.22
CA GLN A 24 12.75 2.51 -15.54
C GLN A 24 14.06 2.18 -16.25
N GLU A 25 14.76 3.21 -16.71
CA GLU A 25 16.15 3.09 -17.18
C GLU A 25 17.14 3.18 -16.01
N ALA A 26 18.43 2.95 -16.28
CA ALA A 26 19.45 2.75 -15.26
C ALA A 26 19.53 3.87 -14.21
N GLY A 27 19.59 3.47 -12.94
CA GLY A 27 19.74 4.38 -11.80
C GLY A 27 18.48 5.23 -11.50
N SER A 28 17.38 5.02 -12.21
CA SER A 28 16.15 5.79 -11.97
C SER A 28 15.44 5.38 -10.69
N HIS A 29 14.70 6.32 -10.10
CA HIS A 29 13.95 6.12 -8.85
C HIS A 29 12.47 6.42 -9.05
N VAL A 30 11.63 5.48 -8.68
CA VAL A 30 10.15 5.63 -8.66
C VAL A 30 9.66 5.51 -7.22
N LYS A 31 8.83 6.49 -6.81
CA LYS A 31 8.11 6.44 -5.54
C LYS A 31 6.65 6.82 -5.76
N VAL A 32 5.76 5.88 -5.50
CA VAL A 32 4.33 6.05 -5.73
C VAL A 32 3.55 5.72 -4.46
N HIS A 33 2.61 6.60 -4.11
CA HIS A 33 1.61 6.34 -3.09
C HIS A 33 0.22 6.31 -3.74
N VAL A 34 -0.54 5.26 -3.47
CA VAL A 34 -1.95 5.14 -3.84
C VAL A 34 -2.76 5.07 -2.56
N ILE A 35 -3.59 6.07 -2.32
CA ILE A 35 -4.34 6.23 -1.09
C ILE A 35 -5.82 6.35 -1.39
N ASN A 36 -6.62 5.44 -0.86
CA ASN A 36 -8.07 5.44 -0.94
C ASN A 36 -8.65 5.53 0.47
N LEU A 37 -9.29 6.63 0.78
CA LEU A 37 -9.88 6.90 2.09
C LEU A 37 -11.37 7.14 1.95
N SER A 38 -12.16 6.38 2.68
CA SER A 38 -13.61 6.57 2.81
C SER A 38 -13.93 7.96 3.32
N ASP A 39 -14.83 8.67 2.66
CA ASP A 39 -15.36 9.96 3.13
C ASP A 39 -16.59 9.71 4.01
N PRO A 40 -16.55 10.01 5.30
CA PRO A 40 -17.68 9.79 6.19
C PRO A 40 -18.89 10.67 5.88
N SER A 41 -18.72 11.72 5.06
CA SER A 41 -19.82 12.58 4.59
C SER A 41 -20.47 12.07 3.31
N ASP A 42 -19.78 11.20 2.56
CA ASP A 42 -20.31 10.58 1.34
C ASP A 42 -21.18 9.38 1.71
N LYS A 43 -22.48 9.52 1.51
CA LYS A 43 -23.48 8.47 1.69
C LYS A 43 -23.77 7.66 0.44
N SER A 44 -23.01 7.83 -0.63
CA SER A 44 -23.08 6.98 -1.81
C SER A 44 -22.41 5.65 -1.48
N ASP A 45 -23.20 4.65 -1.15
CA ASP A 45 -22.83 3.36 -0.54
C ASP A 45 -21.96 2.42 -1.41
N SER A 46 -21.46 2.83 -2.57
CA SER A 46 -20.67 1.93 -3.42
C SER A 46 -19.69 2.66 -4.33
N SER A 47 -18.50 2.94 -3.85
CA SER A 47 -17.36 3.22 -4.74
C SER A 47 -16.63 1.92 -5.06
N ASP A 48 -16.42 1.64 -6.34
CA ASP A 48 -15.57 0.56 -6.82
C ASP A 48 -14.36 1.21 -7.50
N ILE A 49 -13.20 1.21 -6.81
CA ILE A 49 -11.98 1.82 -7.30
C ILE A 49 -10.97 0.72 -7.62
N SER A 50 -10.46 0.75 -8.84
CA SER A 50 -9.38 -0.13 -9.27
C SER A 50 -8.11 0.68 -9.53
N ASN A 51 -7.01 0.25 -8.92
CA ASN A 51 -5.69 0.84 -9.08
C ASN A 51 -4.74 -0.22 -9.62
N THR A 52 -4.15 0.03 -10.78
CA THR A 52 -3.16 -0.84 -11.40
C THR A 52 -1.86 -0.07 -11.59
N ILE A 53 -0.77 -0.61 -11.03
CA ILE A 53 0.56 -0.02 -11.13
C ILE A 53 1.51 -1.07 -11.70
N THR A 54 2.05 -0.81 -12.88
CA THR A 54 3.04 -1.67 -13.52
C THR A 54 4.37 -0.93 -13.65
N ILE A 55 5.45 -1.53 -13.13
CA ILE A 55 6.80 -0.98 -13.21
C ILE A 55 7.73 -2.04 -13.76
N GLU A 56 8.42 -1.70 -14.86
CA GLU A 56 9.47 -2.52 -15.46
C GLU A 56 10.83 -1.86 -15.26
N GLN A 57 11.72 -2.50 -14.50
CA GLN A 57 13.11 -2.08 -14.36
C GLN A 57 13.93 -2.71 -15.49
N VAL A 58 14.23 -1.91 -16.52
CA VAL A 58 14.99 -2.34 -17.70
C VAL A 58 16.45 -1.87 -17.66
N GLY A 59 16.81 -1.01 -16.70
CA GLY A 59 18.16 -0.54 -16.44
C GLY A 59 18.71 -1.03 -15.11
N GLU A 60 20.03 -1.10 -14.97
CA GLU A 60 20.70 -1.49 -13.74
C GLU A 60 20.51 -0.45 -12.62
N GLY A 61 20.47 -0.89 -11.36
CA GLY A 61 20.45 -0.01 -10.19
C GLY A 61 19.19 0.82 -10.02
N CYS A 62 18.06 0.42 -10.60
CA CYS A 62 16.78 1.08 -10.42
C CYS A 62 16.26 0.90 -8.98
N THR A 63 15.54 1.89 -8.47
CA THR A 63 14.87 1.83 -7.18
C THR A 63 13.37 2.06 -7.35
N THR A 64 12.55 1.18 -6.75
CA THR A 64 11.08 1.28 -6.75
C THR A 64 10.55 1.24 -5.33
N GLU A 65 9.75 2.24 -4.95
CA GLU A 65 9.02 2.29 -3.69
C GLU A 65 7.52 2.45 -3.98
N LEU A 66 6.72 1.43 -3.67
CA LEU A 66 5.27 1.45 -3.82
C LEU A 66 4.57 1.36 -2.47
N TYR A 67 3.70 2.32 -2.21
CA TYR A 67 2.93 2.39 -0.99
C TYR A 67 1.43 2.45 -1.33
N GLY A 68 0.67 1.50 -0.80
CA GLY A 68 -0.78 1.44 -0.94
C GLY A 68 -1.47 1.58 0.42
N LEU A 69 -2.55 2.36 0.50
CA LEU A 69 -3.42 2.42 1.64
C LEU A 69 -4.87 2.50 1.19
N ALA A 70 -5.71 1.60 1.68
CA ALA A 70 -7.16 1.70 1.55
C ALA A 70 -7.80 1.63 2.93
N TYR A 71 -8.54 2.67 3.32
CA TYR A 71 -9.40 2.69 4.49
C TYR A 71 -10.85 2.80 4.02
N LEU A 72 -11.61 1.72 4.15
CA LEU A 72 -12.91 1.55 3.52
C LEU A 72 -13.99 1.24 4.56
N ARG A 73 -15.20 1.70 4.29
CA ARG A 73 -16.40 1.50 5.11
C ARG A 73 -17.61 1.16 4.24
N GLY A 74 -18.74 0.84 4.87
CA GLY A 74 -19.98 0.55 4.18
C GLY A 74 -19.83 -0.61 3.22
N GLU A 75 -20.20 -0.44 1.95
CA GLU A 75 -20.06 -1.44 0.88
C GLU A 75 -18.96 -1.10 -0.13
N GLU A 76 -18.05 -0.18 0.22
CA GLU A 76 -16.96 0.25 -0.65
C GLU A 76 -16.04 -0.91 -1.04
N ARG A 77 -15.50 -0.83 -2.26
CA ARG A 77 -14.60 -1.83 -2.81
C ARG A 77 -13.38 -1.17 -3.42
N VAL A 78 -12.20 -1.64 -3.05
CA VAL A 78 -10.95 -1.19 -3.66
C VAL A 78 -10.10 -2.37 -4.03
N THR A 79 -9.62 -2.35 -5.27
CA THR A 79 -8.55 -3.23 -5.76
C THR A 79 -7.26 -2.43 -5.88
N ILE A 80 -6.17 -2.97 -5.34
CA ILE A 80 -4.81 -2.47 -5.58
C ILE A 80 -4.03 -3.62 -6.22
N GLU A 81 -3.64 -3.42 -7.47
CA GLU A 81 -2.87 -4.37 -8.26
C GLU A 81 -1.49 -3.77 -8.58
N THR A 82 -0.43 -4.51 -8.25
CA THR A 82 0.95 -4.08 -8.45
C THR A 82 1.72 -5.13 -9.23
N HIS A 83 2.40 -4.71 -10.29
CA HIS A 83 3.32 -5.53 -11.08
C HIS A 83 4.69 -4.87 -11.08
N VAL A 84 5.68 -5.54 -10.47
CA VAL A 84 7.06 -5.05 -10.48
C VAL A 84 7.94 -6.11 -11.10
N HIS A 85 8.53 -5.77 -12.25
CA HIS A 85 9.33 -6.69 -13.04
C HIS A 85 10.77 -6.20 -13.12
N HIS A 86 11.69 -6.93 -12.49
CA HIS A 86 13.13 -6.73 -12.60
C HIS A 86 13.64 -7.49 -13.83
N LYS A 87 14.03 -6.77 -14.88
CA LYS A 87 14.55 -7.33 -16.14
C LYS A 87 16.07 -7.46 -16.14
N VAL A 88 16.75 -6.60 -15.37
CA VAL A 88 18.21 -6.53 -15.23
C VAL A 88 18.64 -6.42 -13.78
N GLY A 89 19.91 -6.67 -13.48
CA GLY A 89 20.40 -6.81 -12.12
C GLY A 89 20.61 -5.50 -11.35
N GLY A 90 20.89 -5.66 -10.03
CA GLY A 90 21.20 -4.56 -9.12
C GLY A 90 20.03 -3.64 -8.78
N GLY A 91 18.81 -4.00 -9.17
CA GLY A 91 17.62 -3.24 -8.87
C GLY A 91 17.09 -3.50 -7.45
N THR A 92 16.43 -2.51 -6.88
CA THR A 92 15.71 -2.65 -5.60
C THR A 92 14.22 -2.33 -5.74
N SER A 93 13.37 -3.08 -5.04
CA SER A 93 11.95 -2.75 -4.94
C SER A 93 11.39 -3.03 -3.56
N ASN A 94 10.62 -2.08 -3.03
CA ASN A 94 9.92 -2.21 -1.77
C ASN A 94 8.45 -1.83 -1.94
N GLN A 95 7.56 -2.78 -1.64
CA GLN A 95 6.11 -2.60 -1.75
C GLN A 95 5.47 -2.80 -0.38
N LEU A 96 4.74 -1.80 0.09
CA LEU A 96 3.95 -1.86 1.32
C LEU A 96 2.51 -1.47 1.03
N VAL A 97 1.60 -2.43 1.10
CA VAL A 97 0.17 -2.21 0.88
C VAL A 97 -0.60 -2.56 2.14
N LYS A 98 -1.44 -1.62 2.60
CA LYS A 98 -2.26 -1.78 3.81
C LYS A 98 -3.73 -1.55 3.49
N PHE A 99 -4.57 -2.40 4.05
CA PHE A 99 -6.02 -2.23 4.03
C PHE A 99 -6.56 -2.13 5.46
N VAL A 100 -7.49 -1.23 5.69
CA VAL A 100 -8.33 -1.15 6.88
C VAL A 100 -9.76 -1.20 6.41
N LEU A 101 -10.49 -2.23 6.81
CA LEU A 101 -11.84 -2.51 6.30
C LEU A 101 -12.83 -2.57 7.46
N ASP A 102 -13.90 -1.77 7.38
CA ASP A 102 -14.99 -1.74 8.35
C ASP A 102 -16.32 -2.05 7.66
N ASP A 103 -17.36 -2.33 8.43
CA ASP A 103 -18.70 -2.69 7.97
C ASP A 103 -18.69 -3.89 6.99
N HIS A 104 -19.15 -3.72 5.74
CA HIS A 104 -19.18 -4.73 4.67
C HIS A 104 -18.14 -4.42 3.56
N ALA A 105 -17.15 -3.58 3.85
CA ALA A 105 -16.14 -3.16 2.87
C ALA A 105 -15.31 -4.33 2.37
N ARG A 106 -14.87 -4.23 1.12
CA ARG A 106 -14.11 -5.30 0.44
C ARG A 106 -12.81 -4.77 -0.12
N GLY A 107 -11.71 -5.38 0.30
CA GLY A 107 -10.37 -5.11 -0.22
C GLY A 107 -9.86 -6.25 -1.09
N HIS A 108 -9.21 -5.92 -2.19
CA HIS A 108 -8.51 -6.90 -3.01
C HIS A 108 -7.09 -6.41 -3.30
N PHE A 109 -6.10 -7.20 -2.93
CA PHE A 109 -4.69 -6.99 -3.27
C PHE A 109 -4.21 -8.07 -4.21
N ILE A 110 -3.65 -7.65 -5.36
CA ILE A 110 -2.95 -8.50 -6.31
C ILE A 110 -1.53 -7.96 -6.41
N GLY A 111 -0.53 -8.80 -6.12
CA GLY A 111 0.86 -8.39 -6.18
C GLY A 111 1.66 -9.36 -7.01
N ASP A 112 2.19 -8.92 -8.16
CA ASP A 112 3.04 -9.71 -9.04
C ASP A 112 4.47 -9.14 -9.01
N LEU A 113 5.41 -9.92 -8.48
CA LEU A 113 6.82 -9.58 -8.40
C LEU A 113 7.62 -10.61 -9.21
N ARG A 114 8.27 -10.14 -10.28
CA ARG A 114 9.06 -11.00 -11.16
C ARG A 114 10.51 -10.58 -11.25
N ILE A 115 11.40 -11.56 -11.13
CA ILE A 115 12.84 -11.37 -11.25
C ILE A 115 13.34 -12.26 -12.39
N ALA A 116 13.77 -11.63 -13.50
CA ALA A 116 14.27 -12.31 -14.70
C ALA A 116 15.62 -13.01 -14.44
N PRO A 117 16.04 -13.99 -15.27
CA PRO A 117 17.31 -14.70 -15.08
C PRO A 117 18.54 -13.77 -15.03
N ASP A 118 18.51 -12.68 -15.80
CA ASP A 118 19.62 -11.70 -15.86
C ASP A 118 19.57 -10.66 -14.73
N ALA A 119 18.51 -10.67 -13.91
CA ALA A 119 18.31 -9.70 -12.82
C ALA A 119 19.02 -10.16 -11.52
N GLN A 120 20.32 -10.47 -11.62
CA GLN A 120 21.14 -10.85 -10.47
C GLN A 120 21.36 -9.67 -9.50
N HIS A 121 21.65 -9.94 -8.24
CA HIS A 121 21.85 -8.94 -7.18
C HIS A 121 20.62 -8.04 -6.94
N THR A 122 19.43 -8.51 -7.27
CA THR A 122 18.17 -7.80 -6.99
C THR A 122 17.75 -7.99 -5.54
N GLU A 123 17.27 -6.89 -4.93
CA GLU A 123 16.64 -6.90 -3.61
C GLU A 123 15.17 -6.47 -3.74
N ALA A 124 14.23 -7.36 -3.41
CA ALA A 124 12.80 -7.13 -3.67
C ALA A 124 11.93 -7.59 -2.50
N HIS A 125 11.14 -6.65 -1.97
CA HIS A 125 10.27 -6.92 -0.83
C HIS A 125 8.82 -6.50 -1.15
N GLN A 126 7.87 -7.41 -0.89
CA GLN A 126 6.44 -7.14 -1.00
C GLN A 126 5.74 -7.47 0.31
N THR A 127 5.10 -6.47 0.92
CA THR A 127 4.38 -6.62 2.17
C THR A 127 2.93 -6.16 2.02
N ASN A 128 1.98 -7.04 2.34
CA ASN A 128 0.57 -6.70 2.46
C ASN A 128 0.09 -6.93 3.90
N ARG A 129 -0.46 -5.90 4.52
CA ARG A 129 -1.00 -5.98 5.89
C ARG A 129 -2.42 -5.47 5.91
N ASN A 130 -3.34 -6.25 6.47
CA ASN A 130 -4.75 -5.96 6.43
C ASN A 130 -5.34 -6.01 7.84
N LEU A 131 -6.18 -5.03 8.16
CA LEU A 131 -6.85 -4.90 9.44
C LEU A 131 -8.37 -4.89 9.20
N LEU A 132 -9.06 -5.92 9.69
CA LEU A 132 -10.51 -6.02 9.65
C LEU A 132 -11.08 -5.46 10.95
N LEU A 133 -11.98 -4.50 10.83
CA LEU A 133 -12.61 -3.82 11.95
C LEU A 133 -14.03 -4.33 12.23
N SER A 134 -14.59 -5.10 11.30
CA SER A 134 -15.88 -5.80 11.44
C SER A 134 -15.76 -7.26 10.96
N ASP A 135 -16.70 -8.10 11.38
CA ASP A 135 -16.74 -9.51 10.96
C ASP A 135 -17.28 -9.69 9.53
N ASP A 136 -17.97 -8.68 9.00
CA ASP A 136 -18.55 -8.69 7.66
C ASP A 136 -17.61 -8.08 6.60
N ALA A 137 -16.49 -7.51 7.01
CA ALA A 137 -15.47 -7.01 6.10
C ALA A 137 -14.69 -8.15 5.45
N GLU A 138 -14.46 -8.05 4.14
CA GLU A 138 -13.79 -9.09 3.36
C GLU A 138 -12.46 -8.60 2.78
N MET A 139 -11.40 -9.38 2.98
CA MET A 139 -10.10 -9.13 2.35
C MET A 139 -9.66 -10.31 1.51
N ARG A 140 -9.34 -10.04 0.25
CA ARG A 140 -8.72 -11.00 -0.65
C ARG A 140 -7.29 -10.55 -0.97
N THR A 141 -6.32 -11.44 -0.80
CA THR A 141 -4.91 -11.15 -1.08
C THR A 141 -4.29 -12.25 -1.94
N GLN A 142 -3.63 -11.84 -3.02
CA GLN A 142 -3.04 -12.73 -4.02
C GLN A 142 -1.61 -12.26 -4.36
N PRO A 143 -0.64 -12.42 -3.43
CA PRO A 143 0.76 -12.15 -3.76
C PRO A 143 1.32 -13.29 -4.62
N GLN A 144 2.04 -12.91 -5.70
CA GLN A 144 2.77 -13.83 -6.57
C GLN A 144 4.24 -13.40 -6.62
N LEU A 145 5.12 -14.39 -6.59
CA LEU A 145 6.57 -14.19 -6.64
C LEU A 145 7.19 -15.21 -7.60
N GLU A 146 7.74 -14.70 -8.69
CA GLU A 146 8.44 -15.51 -9.69
C GLU A 146 9.91 -15.11 -9.76
N ILE A 147 10.79 -16.01 -9.37
CA ILE A 147 12.24 -15.78 -9.32
C ILE A 147 12.93 -16.74 -10.27
N TYR A 148 13.66 -16.19 -11.23
CA TYR A 148 14.43 -16.93 -12.22
C TYR A 148 15.94 -16.68 -12.13
N ALA A 149 16.38 -15.80 -11.21
CA ALA A 149 17.78 -15.50 -10.91
C ALA A 149 18.23 -16.22 -9.63
N ASP A 150 19.51 -16.55 -9.50
CA ASP A 150 20.04 -17.34 -8.39
C ASP A 150 20.58 -16.48 -7.24
N ASP A 151 21.17 -15.31 -7.53
CA ASP A 151 21.76 -14.42 -6.54
C ASP A 151 20.87 -13.20 -6.28
N VAL A 152 19.81 -13.40 -5.52
CA VAL A 152 18.81 -12.36 -5.20
C VAL A 152 18.31 -12.48 -3.77
N GLN A 153 17.82 -11.37 -3.23
CA GLN A 153 17.06 -11.34 -1.98
C GLN A 153 15.62 -10.93 -2.29
N ALA A 154 14.69 -11.87 -2.21
CA ALA A 154 13.30 -11.58 -2.50
C ALA A 154 12.39 -12.18 -1.43
N THR A 155 11.46 -11.37 -0.94
CA THR A 155 10.46 -11.80 0.05
C THR A 155 9.09 -11.25 -0.30
N HIS A 156 8.07 -12.05 0.00
CA HIS A 156 6.71 -11.56 0.06
C HIS A 156 6.04 -11.98 1.37
N GLY A 157 5.09 -11.19 1.85
CA GLY A 157 4.31 -11.51 3.04
C GLY A 157 2.95 -10.87 2.99
N ALA A 158 1.93 -11.64 3.38
CA ALA A 158 0.57 -11.14 3.56
C ALA A 158 0.07 -11.52 4.95
N SER A 159 -0.57 -10.59 5.63
CA SER A 159 -1.22 -10.83 6.91
C SER A 159 -2.57 -10.12 6.98
N THR A 160 -3.56 -10.82 7.53
CA THR A 160 -4.88 -10.26 7.81
C THR A 160 -5.22 -10.57 9.27
N GLY A 161 -5.63 -9.56 10.01
CA GLY A 161 -5.97 -9.69 11.42
C GLY A 161 -7.01 -8.68 11.85
N GLN A 162 -7.34 -8.73 13.15
CA GLN A 162 -8.23 -7.78 13.83
C GLN A 162 -7.43 -6.93 14.82
N LEU A 163 -8.07 -5.93 15.42
CA LEU A 163 -7.44 -5.14 16.48
C LEU A 163 -7.09 -6.02 17.68
N ASP A 164 -5.93 -5.77 18.26
CA ASP A 164 -5.50 -6.45 19.48
C ASP A 164 -6.36 -6.03 20.67
N GLU A 165 -7.23 -6.93 21.11
CA GLU A 165 -8.11 -6.72 22.26
C GLU A 165 -7.32 -6.52 23.57
N THR A 166 -6.11 -7.08 23.68
CA THR A 166 -5.23 -6.85 24.83
C THR A 166 -4.74 -5.40 24.86
N ALA A 167 -4.35 -4.86 23.70
CA ALA A 167 -3.96 -3.46 23.58
C ALA A 167 -5.14 -2.52 23.89
N LEU A 168 -6.34 -2.83 23.36
CA LEU A 168 -7.57 -2.07 23.65
C LEU A 168 -7.88 -2.08 25.13
N PHE A 169 -7.86 -3.24 25.78
CA PHE A 169 -8.10 -3.38 27.22
C PHE A 169 -7.08 -2.57 28.02
N TYR A 170 -5.80 -2.67 27.70
CA TYR A 170 -4.74 -1.91 28.39
C TYR A 170 -4.94 -0.40 28.31
N MET A 171 -5.37 0.13 27.15
CA MET A 171 -5.67 1.54 26.97
C MET A 171 -6.91 1.97 27.77
N GLN A 172 -7.93 1.14 27.85
CA GLN A 172 -9.13 1.38 28.65
C GLN A 172 -8.79 1.45 30.15
N GLN A 173 -7.90 0.60 30.67
CA GLN A 173 -7.44 0.65 32.06
C GLN A 173 -6.75 1.97 32.40
N ARG A 174 -6.27 2.72 31.41
CA ARG A 174 -5.68 4.06 31.55
C ARG A 174 -6.65 5.21 31.28
N GLY A 175 -7.96 4.90 31.24
CA GLY A 175 -9.02 5.90 31.08
C GLY A 175 -9.29 6.34 29.64
N ILE A 176 -8.71 5.67 28.65
CA ILE A 176 -9.01 5.94 27.24
C ILE A 176 -10.28 5.16 26.87
N SER A 177 -11.31 5.85 26.31
CA SER A 177 -12.51 5.16 25.86
C SER A 177 -12.19 4.11 24.77
N ARG A 178 -12.99 3.03 24.69
CA ARG A 178 -12.79 1.98 23.68
C ARG A 178 -12.76 2.55 22.25
N GLN A 179 -13.67 3.48 21.95
CA GLN A 179 -13.72 4.16 20.66
C GLN A 179 -12.41 4.91 20.36
N LYS A 180 -11.92 5.69 21.33
CA LYS A 180 -10.65 6.43 21.14
C LYS A 180 -9.45 5.51 21.04
N ALA A 181 -9.42 4.41 21.79
CA ALA A 181 -8.36 3.40 21.71
C ALA A 181 -8.35 2.72 20.34
N ARG A 182 -9.53 2.31 19.81
CA ARG A 182 -9.69 1.76 18.46
C ARG A 182 -9.12 2.72 17.41
N GLN A 183 -9.54 3.99 17.47
CA GLN A 183 -9.04 5.04 16.56
C GLN A 183 -7.51 5.15 16.59
N LEU A 184 -6.91 5.25 17.78
CA LEU A 184 -5.46 5.39 17.93
C LEU A 184 -4.68 4.20 17.35
N LEU A 185 -5.21 2.97 17.47
CA LEU A 185 -4.58 1.79 16.91
C LEU A 185 -4.69 1.77 15.37
N VAL A 186 -5.83 2.16 14.82
CA VAL A 186 -6.04 2.29 13.37
C VAL A 186 -5.12 3.37 12.80
N ASP A 187 -5.06 4.55 13.44
CA ASP A 187 -4.18 5.64 13.03
C ASP A 187 -2.71 5.20 13.05
N ALA A 188 -2.29 4.48 14.09
CA ALA A 188 -0.93 3.94 14.19
C ALA A 188 -0.63 2.94 13.06
N PHE A 189 -1.60 2.10 12.69
CA PHE A 189 -1.45 1.15 11.61
C PHE A 189 -1.27 1.83 10.23
N MET A 190 -2.03 2.89 9.96
CA MET A 190 -1.98 3.64 8.70
C MET A 190 -0.77 4.58 8.59
N ARG A 191 -0.25 5.04 9.72
CA ARG A 191 0.73 6.13 9.83
C ARG A 191 1.97 5.96 8.95
N GLU A 192 2.46 4.73 8.79
CA GLU A 192 3.67 4.46 8.01
C GLU A 192 3.52 4.90 6.55
N VAL A 193 2.38 4.56 5.92
CA VAL A 193 2.07 4.96 4.54
C VAL A 193 1.75 6.45 4.45
N LEU A 194 0.89 6.96 5.34
CA LEU A 194 0.48 8.37 5.34
C LEU A 194 1.67 9.32 5.54
N LYS A 195 2.57 9.01 6.48
CA LYS A 195 3.77 9.83 6.71
C LYS A 195 4.69 9.82 5.50
N GLY A 196 4.83 8.70 4.80
CA GLY A 196 5.56 8.62 3.54
C GLY A 196 4.97 9.53 2.47
N ALA A 197 3.65 9.49 2.29
CA ALA A 197 2.93 10.33 1.34
C ALA A 197 3.08 11.83 1.63
N GLN A 198 3.01 12.25 2.89
CA GLN A 198 3.22 13.65 3.31
C GLN A 198 4.64 14.16 3.05
N ASN A 199 5.63 13.27 3.13
CA ASN A 199 7.01 13.62 2.77
C ASN A 199 7.17 13.82 1.26
N THR A 200 6.38 13.11 0.45
CA THR A 200 6.35 13.22 -1.01
C THR A 200 5.52 14.42 -1.47
N ASP A 201 4.38 14.67 -0.84
CA ASP A 201 3.51 15.81 -1.12
C ASP A 201 3.07 16.50 0.19
N ARG A 202 3.65 17.67 0.46
CA ARG A 202 3.37 18.46 1.67
C ARG A 202 1.95 19.03 1.72
N SER A 203 1.24 19.13 0.59
CA SER A 203 -0.16 19.57 0.58
C SER A 203 -1.08 18.59 1.33
N LEU A 204 -0.63 17.35 1.53
CA LEU A 204 -1.34 16.29 2.23
C LEU A 204 -1.14 16.31 3.77
N CYS A 205 -0.57 17.37 4.33
CA CYS A 205 -0.40 17.50 5.79
C CYS A 205 -1.73 17.38 6.56
N SER A 206 -2.85 17.74 5.94
CA SER A 206 -4.19 17.56 6.51
C SER A 206 -4.60 16.08 6.67
N LEU A 207 -3.96 15.15 5.98
CA LEU A 207 -4.26 13.71 6.13
C LEU A 207 -3.93 13.16 7.53
N THR A 208 -3.12 13.84 8.34
CA THR A 208 -2.91 13.49 9.75
C THR A 208 -4.09 13.89 10.64
N GLU A 209 -4.95 14.81 10.18
CA GLU A 209 -6.18 15.20 10.89
C GLU A 209 -7.33 14.22 10.65
N TYR A 210 -7.15 13.19 9.80
CA TYR A 210 -8.12 12.10 9.66
C TYR A 210 -8.39 11.34 10.97
N GLY A 211 -7.57 11.53 11.99
CA GLY A 211 -7.88 11.16 13.38
C GLY A 211 -9.13 11.86 13.95
N SER A 212 -9.66 12.91 13.32
CA SER A 212 -10.93 13.55 13.71
C SER A 212 -12.14 13.08 12.89
N ILE A 213 -11.95 12.29 11.84
CA ILE A 213 -13.05 11.84 10.95
C ILE A 213 -13.82 10.66 11.54
N MET A 214 -13.33 10.04 12.59
CA MET A 214 -14.01 8.96 13.32
C MET A 214 -14.84 9.46 14.53
N SER A 215 -15.09 10.76 14.64
CA SER A 215 -15.93 11.33 15.71
C SER A 215 -17.38 11.50 15.28
#